data_655c86c336057af8d7e95c336f919197
#
_entry.id   655c86c336057af8d7e95c336f919197
#
_cell.length_a   1.000
_cell.length_b   1.000
_cell.length_c   1.000
_cell.angle_alpha   90.00
_cell.angle_beta   90.00
_cell.angle_gamma   90.00
#
_symmetry.space_group_name_H-M   'P 1'
#
loop_
_entity.id
_entity.type
_entity.pdbx_description
1 polymer ?
#
loop_
_entity_poly.entity_id
_entity_poly.type
_entity_poly.pdbx_seq_one_letter_code
_entity_poly.pdbx_strand_id
1 'polypeptide(L)'
;MFALRSVAKGRGVWSFPLRAQALSASARRALATASGADDVFHLETPRESESVFTAQDTFLRRHVGPRPEQVKHILNTLGYSSMDEFVRKTVPEEVYLPESSADERFLPALSESELARRGKELASQNKVFRSYIGMGYHNTQVPPVIMRNVLENPAWYTSYTPYQPEISQGRLESLLNYQTMVKSLTGLDISNASLLDESTAAAEAMILALNNTKDKKRKVFLVDEKVLPQTLSVLKGRALGFGIEVVQAPLHSDGKSALPADLKDRIMGVLVQYPDMDGSLVDWAPLAKEVKQEGGLV
;
A
#
# COMPACT_ATOMS: atom_id res chain seq x y z
N MET A 1 18.63 -1.28 -26.77
CA MET A 1 20.08 -1.42 -26.80
C MET A 1 20.71 -0.13 -26.29
N PHE A 2 20.80 0.04 -24.96
CA PHE A 2 21.61 1.10 -24.36
C PHE A 2 22.21 0.55 -23.06
N ALA A 3 23.52 0.65 -23.01
CA ALA A 3 24.38 0.05 -22.01
C ALA A 3 24.33 0.81 -20.68
N LEU A 4 24.11 0.10 -19.57
CA LEU A 4 24.38 0.55 -18.22
C LEU A 4 25.88 0.50 -17.97
N ARG A 5 26.50 1.66 -17.75
CA ARG A 5 27.85 1.75 -17.17
C ARG A 5 27.75 1.95 -15.66
N SER A 6 28.49 1.12 -14.96
CA SER A 6 28.68 1.04 -13.52
C SER A 6 29.15 2.35 -12.88
N VAL A 7 28.59 2.67 -11.70
CA VAL A 7 29.30 3.45 -10.69
C VAL A 7 29.23 2.66 -9.39
N ALA A 8 30.36 2.16 -8.98
CA ALA A 8 30.57 1.52 -7.69
C ALA A 8 31.10 2.54 -6.66
N LYS A 9 30.76 2.26 -5.39
CA LYS A 9 31.38 2.67 -4.13
C LYS A 9 30.69 3.78 -3.34
N GLY A 10 30.10 3.31 -2.22
CA GLY A 10 29.74 4.13 -1.07
C GLY A 10 28.98 3.29 -0.02
N ARG A 11 29.74 2.65 0.88
CA ARG A 11 29.21 1.83 1.99
C ARG A 11 28.46 2.69 3.00
N GLY A 12 27.26 2.33 3.32
CA GLY A 12 26.52 2.79 4.49
C GLY A 12 25.49 1.74 4.87
N VAL A 13 25.92 0.76 5.68
CA VAL A 13 25.05 -0.28 6.24
C VAL A 13 24.30 0.33 7.42
N TRP A 14 23.01 0.51 7.28
CA TRP A 14 22.11 0.81 8.41
C TRP A 14 21.70 -0.52 9.06
N SER A 15 22.39 -0.89 10.11
CA SER A 15 22.03 -2.02 10.98
C SER A 15 21.09 -1.52 12.08
N PHE A 16 19.82 -1.94 12.04
CA PHE A 16 18.94 -1.87 13.20
C PHE A 16 19.16 -3.10 14.07
N PRO A 17 19.48 -2.96 15.36
CA PRO A 17 19.59 -4.11 16.25
C PRO A 17 18.18 -4.54 16.71
N LEU A 18 17.61 -5.56 16.06
CA LEU A 18 16.51 -6.33 16.62
C LEU A 18 17.08 -7.20 17.76
N ARG A 19 16.83 -6.82 19.00
CA ARG A 19 17.02 -7.71 20.15
C ARG A 19 16.05 -8.87 20.06
N ALA A 20 16.51 -9.99 19.55
CA ALA A 20 15.84 -11.28 19.71
C ALA A 20 15.96 -11.71 21.18
N GLN A 21 14.84 -11.74 21.90
CA GLN A 21 14.79 -12.42 23.20
C GLN A 21 14.86 -13.93 22.93
N ALA A 22 15.92 -14.55 23.39
CA ALA A 22 16.11 -15.99 23.29
C ALA A 22 15.07 -16.73 24.14
N LEU A 23 14.28 -17.56 23.49
CA LEU A 23 13.39 -18.52 24.16
C LEU A 23 14.21 -19.46 25.05
N SER A 24 13.66 -19.79 26.23
CA SER A 24 14.31 -20.65 27.22
C SER A 24 14.55 -22.09 26.67
N ALA A 25 15.58 -22.75 27.16
CA ALA A 25 15.96 -24.10 26.74
C ALA A 25 14.82 -25.15 26.89
N SER A 26 13.86 -24.93 27.79
CA SER A 26 12.70 -25.77 27.97
C SER A 26 11.66 -25.64 26.84
N ALA A 27 11.49 -24.42 26.28
CA ALA A 27 10.62 -24.18 25.12
C ALA A 27 11.21 -24.83 23.84
N ARG A 28 12.55 -24.85 23.72
CA ARG A 28 13.22 -25.53 22.59
C ARG A 28 13.12 -27.06 22.66
N ARG A 29 13.08 -27.64 23.85
CA ARG A 29 12.90 -29.09 24.01
C ARG A 29 11.47 -29.56 23.73
N ALA A 30 10.45 -28.77 24.08
CA ALA A 30 9.05 -29.07 23.77
C ALA A 30 8.74 -29.02 22.27
N LEU A 31 9.44 -28.15 21.49
CA LEU A 31 9.33 -28.10 20.04
C LEU A 31 10.12 -29.20 19.33
N ALA A 32 11.27 -29.62 19.87
CA ALA A 32 12.11 -30.64 19.27
C ALA A 32 11.55 -32.09 19.42
N THR A 33 10.62 -32.32 20.32
CA THR A 33 9.95 -33.64 20.48
C THR A 33 8.68 -33.78 19.62
N ALA A 34 8.26 -32.68 18.94
CA ALA A 34 7.14 -32.71 18.00
C ALA A 34 7.55 -32.82 16.53
N SER A 35 8.84 -32.77 16.21
CA SER A 35 9.33 -32.93 14.84
C SER A 35 9.95 -34.30 14.64
N GLY A 36 9.15 -35.28 14.27
CA GLY A 36 9.61 -36.37 13.42
C GLY A 36 9.93 -35.75 12.06
N ALA A 37 11.24 -35.68 11.74
CA ALA A 37 11.75 -34.93 10.57
C ALA A 37 11.42 -35.57 9.21
N ASP A 38 10.56 -36.59 9.16
CA ASP A 38 10.20 -37.32 7.94
C ASP A 38 8.76 -37.06 7.43
N ASP A 39 7.95 -36.25 8.11
CA ASP A 39 6.51 -36.13 7.84
C ASP A 39 6.02 -34.82 7.20
N VAL A 40 6.88 -33.91 6.81
CA VAL A 40 6.46 -32.55 6.36
C VAL A 40 5.84 -32.56 4.94
N PHE A 41 5.96 -33.64 4.17
CA PHE A 41 5.33 -33.78 2.85
C PHE A 41 4.49 -35.05 2.67
N HIS A 42 4.21 -35.80 3.72
CA HIS A 42 3.10 -36.73 3.67
C HIS A 42 1.81 -35.87 3.75
N LEU A 43 1.25 -35.53 2.59
CA LEU A 43 -0.19 -35.31 2.47
C LEU A 43 -0.82 -36.65 2.91
N GLU A 44 -0.87 -36.88 4.22
CA GLU A 44 -1.74 -37.91 4.73
C GLU A 44 -3.13 -37.54 4.23
N THR A 45 -3.65 -38.36 3.32
CA THR A 45 -5.10 -38.48 3.22
C THR A 45 -5.57 -38.58 4.65
N PRO A 46 -6.49 -37.69 5.13
CA PRO A 46 -6.93 -37.75 6.52
C PRO A 46 -7.29 -39.21 6.79
N ARG A 47 -6.54 -39.89 7.66
CA ARG A 47 -6.97 -41.20 8.17
C ARG A 47 -8.38 -40.93 8.66
N GLU A 48 -9.32 -41.76 8.25
CA GLU A 48 -10.71 -41.69 8.68
C GLU A 48 -10.67 -41.43 10.18
N SER A 49 -11.15 -40.29 10.59
CA SER A 49 -10.79 -39.56 11.78
C SER A 49 -10.89 -40.42 13.04
N GLU A 50 -9.83 -40.47 13.80
CA GLU A 50 -9.87 -40.96 15.18
C GLU A 50 -10.68 -40.08 16.12
N SER A 51 -11.14 -38.89 15.64
CA SER A 51 -11.97 -37.98 16.40
C SER A 51 -13.17 -37.47 15.60
N VAL A 52 -14.36 -37.66 16.15
CA VAL A 52 -15.61 -37.07 15.67
C VAL A 52 -15.53 -35.51 15.62
N PHE A 53 -14.61 -34.93 16.35
CA PHE A 53 -14.40 -33.49 16.50
C PHE A 53 -13.26 -32.92 15.64
N THR A 54 -12.75 -33.68 14.67
CA THR A 54 -11.75 -33.16 13.74
C THR A 54 -12.32 -31.99 12.95
N ALA A 55 -11.56 -30.90 12.88
CA ALA A 55 -11.95 -29.72 12.11
C ALA A 55 -12.20 -30.11 10.64
N GLN A 56 -13.44 -29.84 10.16
CA GLN A 56 -13.87 -30.21 8.81
C GLN A 56 -13.65 -29.10 7.77
N ASP A 57 -13.30 -27.90 8.24
CA ASP A 57 -13.14 -26.67 7.45
C ASP A 57 -11.70 -26.39 7.01
N THR A 58 -10.80 -27.38 7.15
CA THR A 58 -9.39 -27.23 6.78
C THR A 58 -9.20 -27.03 5.27
N PHE A 59 -8.24 -26.21 4.90
CA PHE A 59 -7.91 -25.89 3.51
C PHE A 59 -7.51 -27.13 2.70
N LEU A 60 -6.80 -28.09 3.31
CA LEU A 60 -6.35 -29.32 2.66
C LEU A 60 -7.46 -30.10 1.94
N ARG A 61 -8.66 -30.14 2.51
CA ARG A 61 -9.80 -30.85 1.90
C ARG A 61 -10.34 -30.15 0.65
N ARG A 62 -10.10 -28.86 0.52
CA ARG A 62 -10.56 -28.02 -0.58
C ARG A 62 -9.47 -27.78 -1.64
N HIS A 63 -8.23 -28.11 -1.29
CA HIS A 63 -7.10 -27.95 -2.21
C HIS A 63 -7.00 -29.15 -3.15
N VAL A 64 -7.08 -28.88 -4.45
CA VAL A 64 -6.93 -29.91 -5.49
C VAL A 64 -5.49 -29.95 -5.94
N GLY A 65 -4.77 -30.95 -5.49
CA GLY A 65 -3.37 -31.21 -5.86
C GLY A 65 -3.16 -32.67 -6.29
N PRO A 66 -1.97 -33.02 -6.79
CA PRO A 66 -1.63 -34.40 -7.11
C PRO A 66 -1.61 -35.27 -5.84
N ARG A 67 -2.10 -36.50 -5.97
CA ARG A 67 -2.06 -37.50 -4.90
C ARG A 67 -0.65 -38.05 -4.73
N PRO A 68 -0.29 -38.70 -3.59
CA PRO A 68 1.06 -39.23 -3.35
C PRO A 68 1.58 -40.13 -4.47
N GLU A 69 0.74 -41.01 -5.00
CA GLU A 69 1.12 -41.90 -6.11
C GLU A 69 1.39 -41.13 -7.39
N GLN A 70 0.65 -40.05 -7.63
CA GLN A 70 0.85 -39.17 -8.78
C GLN A 70 2.15 -38.36 -8.62
N VAL A 71 2.42 -37.85 -7.41
CA VAL A 71 3.69 -37.16 -7.09
C VAL A 71 4.87 -38.12 -7.36
N LYS A 72 4.80 -39.37 -6.87
CA LYS A 72 5.82 -40.39 -7.11
C LYS A 72 6.01 -40.67 -8.60
N HIS A 73 4.92 -40.79 -9.35
CA HIS A 73 4.98 -40.98 -10.80
C HIS A 73 5.64 -39.81 -11.50
N ILE A 74 5.28 -38.58 -11.15
CA ILE A 74 5.85 -37.35 -11.71
C ILE A 74 7.36 -37.29 -11.43
N LEU A 75 7.77 -37.49 -10.17
CA LEU A 75 9.19 -37.47 -9.78
C LEU A 75 10.00 -38.51 -10.53
N ASN A 76 9.51 -39.76 -10.62
CA ASN A 76 10.15 -40.81 -11.41
C ASN A 76 10.30 -40.44 -12.89
N THR A 77 9.25 -39.82 -13.49
CA THR A 77 9.29 -39.41 -14.88
C THR A 77 10.31 -38.28 -15.11
N LEU A 78 10.47 -37.38 -14.13
CA LEU A 78 11.44 -36.27 -14.16
C LEU A 78 12.87 -36.71 -13.75
N GLY A 79 13.04 -37.95 -13.23
CA GLY A 79 14.34 -38.47 -12.81
C GLY A 79 14.80 -38.01 -11.43
N TYR A 80 13.86 -37.65 -10.54
CA TYR A 80 14.15 -37.24 -9.18
C TYR A 80 13.71 -38.32 -8.17
N SER A 81 14.47 -38.47 -7.09
CA SER A 81 14.18 -39.42 -6.02
C SER A 81 13.18 -38.86 -4.99
N SER A 82 13.14 -37.54 -4.81
CA SER A 82 12.28 -36.87 -3.84
C SER A 82 11.89 -35.44 -4.29
N MET A 83 10.86 -34.94 -3.66
CA MET A 83 10.42 -33.55 -3.87
C MET A 83 11.51 -32.54 -3.44
N ASP A 84 12.22 -32.84 -2.36
CA ASP A 84 13.31 -31.97 -1.87
C ASP A 84 14.47 -31.92 -2.90
N GLU A 85 14.85 -33.03 -3.47
CA GLU A 85 15.84 -33.04 -4.55
C GLU A 85 15.37 -32.25 -5.76
N PHE A 86 14.12 -32.41 -6.17
CA PHE A 86 13.52 -31.65 -7.26
C PHE A 86 13.56 -30.15 -7.00
N VAL A 87 13.14 -29.73 -5.81
CA VAL A 87 13.12 -28.31 -5.43
C VAL A 87 14.53 -27.74 -5.38
N ARG A 88 15.48 -28.41 -4.73
CA ARG A 88 16.88 -27.95 -4.63
C ARG A 88 17.58 -27.82 -5.98
N LYS A 89 17.25 -28.68 -6.94
CA LYS A 89 17.83 -28.59 -8.29
C LYS A 89 17.13 -27.59 -9.21
N THR A 90 15.90 -27.21 -8.87
CA THR A 90 15.07 -26.33 -9.72
C THR A 90 15.12 -24.87 -9.25
N VAL A 91 15.15 -24.64 -7.94
CA VAL A 91 15.18 -23.31 -7.34
C VAL A 91 16.63 -22.82 -7.25
N PRO A 92 16.95 -21.60 -7.74
CA PRO A 92 18.26 -21.02 -7.56
C PRO A 92 18.65 -20.91 -6.08
N GLU A 93 19.94 -21.18 -5.77
CA GLU A 93 20.41 -21.21 -4.39
C GLU A 93 20.17 -19.90 -3.64
N GLU A 94 20.25 -18.76 -4.34
CA GLU A 94 20.06 -17.43 -3.77
C GLU A 94 18.62 -17.16 -3.26
N VAL A 95 17.65 -17.92 -3.74
CA VAL A 95 16.24 -17.75 -3.35
C VAL A 95 15.71 -18.94 -2.56
N TYR A 96 16.54 -20.00 -2.42
CA TYR A 96 16.17 -21.17 -1.64
C TYR A 96 16.24 -20.88 -0.14
N LEU A 97 15.11 -20.98 0.54
CA LEU A 97 15.06 -20.84 2.01
C LEU A 97 15.21 -22.21 2.66
N PRO A 98 16.20 -22.41 3.57
CA PRO A 98 16.32 -23.65 4.33
C PRO A 98 15.07 -23.89 5.17
N GLU A 99 14.66 -25.15 5.27
CA GLU A 99 13.47 -25.57 6.04
C GLU A 99 13.44 -25.05 7.48
N SER A 100 14.59 -25.04 8.16
CA SER A 100 14.73 -24.53 9.52
C SER A 100 14.36 -23.06 9.71
N SER A 101 14.28 -22.27 8.64
CA SER A 101 13.92 -20.85 8.70
C SER A 101 12.43 -20.58 8.55
N ALA A 102 11.65 -21.56 8.09
CA ALA A 102 10.22 -21.42 7.81
C ALA A 102 9.35 -21.84 9.01
N ASP A 103 9.71 -22.91 9.71
CA ASP A 103 8.84 -23.58 10.68
C ASP A 103 8.60 -22.79 11.97
N GLU A 104 9.55 -22.01 12.43
CA GLU A 104 9.40 -21.25 13.69
C GLU A 104 8.46 -20.03 13.54
N ARG A 105 8.09 -19.65 12.34
CA ARG A 105 7.30 -18.43 12.05
C ARG A 105 5.84 -18.71 11.73
N PHE A 106 5.49 -19.93 11.38
CA PHE A 106 4.13 -20.28 11.00
C PHE A 106 3.41 -20.99 12.16
N LEU A 107 2.29 -20.44 12.57
CA LEU A 107 1.38 -21.11 13.48
C LEU A 107 0.72 -22.28 12.76
N PRO A 108 0.41 -23.38 13.49
CA PRO A 108 -0.41 -24.45 12.94
C PRO A 108 -1.75 -23.89 12.43
N ALA A 109 -2.33 -24.58 11.45
CA ALA A 109 -3.63 -24.20 10.90
C ALA A 109 -4.69 -24.15 12.02
N LEU A 110 -5.45 -23.08 12.04
CA LEU A 110 -6.55 -22.87 12.98
C LEU A 110 -7.88 -23.18 12.30
N SER A 111 -8.85 -23.68 13.07
CA SER A 111 -10.23 -23.71 12.64
C SER A 111 -10.82 -22.29 12.55
N GLU A 112 -11.94 -22.12 11.85
CA GLU A 112 -12.60 -20.80 11.70
C GLU A 112 -12.95 -20.19 13.07
N SER A 113 -13.42 -21.01 14.03
CA SER A 113 -13.75 -20.55 15.37
C SER A 113 -12.52 -20.13 16.17
N GLU A 114 -11.40 -20.83 16.03
CA GLU A 114 -10.13 -20.49 16.69
C GLU A 114 -9.55 -19.20 16.08
N LEU A 115 -9.59 -19.07 14.75
CA LEU A 115 -9.16 -17.84 14.07
C LEU A 115 -9.99 -16.64 14.50
N ALA A 116 -11.31 -16.76 14.54
CA ALA A 116 -12.21 -15.70 15.00
C ALA A 116 -11.91 -15.30 16.46
N ARG A 117 -11.71 -16.29 17.34
CA ARG A 117 -11.33 -16.04 18.75
C ARG A 117 -9.96 -15.34 18.81
N ARG A 118 -8.96 -15.84 18.08
CA ARG A 118 -7.63 -15.24 18.05
C ARG A 118 -7.66 -13.80 17.51
N GLY A 119 -8.42 -13.56 16.45
CA GLY A 119 -8.63 -12.21 15.92
C GLY A 119 -9.27 -11.27 16.95
N LYS A 120 -10.27 -11.75 17.69
CA LYS A 120 -10.91 -10.98 18.77
C LYS A 120 -9.95 -10.70 19.93
N GLU A 121 -9.14 -11.67 20.34
CA GLU A 121 -8.10 -11.50 21.36
C GLU A 121 -7.09 -10.41 20.96
N LEU A 122 -6.58 -10.45 19.73
CA LEU A 122 -5.67 -9.45 19.19
C LEU A 122 -6.32 -8.06 19.12
N ALA A 123 -7.53 -8.00 18.58
CA ALA A 123 -8.30 -6.75 18.49
C ALA A 123 -8.59 -6.12 19.86
N SER A 124 -8.83 -6.95 20.90
CA SER A 124 -9.10 -6.47 22.26
C SER A 124 -7.89 -5.81 22.95
N GLN A 125 -6.69 -6.00 22.43
CA GLN A 125 -5.47 -5.33 22.92
C GLN A 125 -5.39 -3.88 22.45
N ASN A 126 -6.14 -3.49 21.41
CA ASN A 126 -6.22 -2.11 20.98
C ASN A 126 -6.99 -1.28 22.00
N LYS A 127 -6.49 -0.08 22.24
CA LYS A 127 -7.14 0.89 23.11
C LYS A 127 -7.78 1.99 22.26
N VAL A 128 -9.08 2.21 22.46
CA VAL A 128 -9.79 3.29 21.79
C VAL A 128 -9.55 4.58 22.55
N PHE A 129 -8.67 5.43 22.03
CA PHE A 129 -8.37 6.74 22.59
C PHE A 129 -9.15 7.84 21.87
N ARG A 130 -9.39 8.93 22.57
CA ARG A 130 -9.78 10.18 21.93
C ARG A 130 -8.52 10.76 21.27
N SER A 131 -8.54 10.86 19.94
CA SER A 131 -7.39 11.38 19.18
C SER A 131 -7.33 12.90 19.22
N TYR A 132 -6.15 13.44 19.48
CA TYR A 132 -5.82 14.86 19.41
C TYR A 132 -4.62 15.11 18.48
N ILE A 133 -4.33 14.16 17.60
CA ILE A 133 -3.20 14.27 16.66
C ILE A 133 -3.38 15.46 15.73
N GLY A 134 -4.61 15.76 15.31
CA GLY A 134 -4.88 16.78 14.30
C GLY A 134 -4.31 16.40 12.95
N MET A 135 -3.73 17.35 12.22
CA MET A 135 -2.98 17.12 10.99
C MET A 135 -3.79 16.39 9.90
N GLY A 136 -5.09 16.62 9.82
CA GLY A 136 -5.99 15.92 8.90
C GLY A 136 -6.50 14.55 9.39
N TYR A 137 -5.98 14.01 10.51
CA TYR A 137 -6.43 12.75 11.09
C TYR A 137 -7.61 12.97 12.04
N HIS A 138 -8.80 13.06 11.50
CA HIS A 138 -10.04 13.25 12.25
C HIS A 138 -10.90 11.99 12.23
N ASN A 139 -11.62 11.74 13.33
CA ASN A 139 -12.60 10.67 13.37
C ASN A 139 -13.73 10.97 12.37
N THR A 140 -14.17 9.91 11.70
CA THR A 140 -15.29 9.96 10.77
C THR A 140 -16.41 9.04 11.23
N GLN A 141 -17.63 9.29 10.79
CA GLN A 141 -18.77 8.44 11.04
C GLN A 141 -19.26 7.88 9.71
N VAL A 142 -19.27 6.56 9.60
CA VAL A 142 -19.86 5.87 8.46
C VAL A 142 -21.33 5.60 8.77
N PRO A 143 -22.28 6.11 7.97
CA PRO A 143 -23.70 5.78 8.16
C PRO A 143 -23.91 4.26 8.06
N PRO A 144 -24.72 3.66 8.95
CA PRO A 144 -24.93 2.20 8.96
C PRO A 144 -25.43 1.64 7.63
N VAL A 145 -26.23 2.40 6.89
CA VAL A 145 -26.72 1.99 5.58
C VAL A 145 -25.59 1.88 4.54
N ILE A 146 -24.59 2.75 4.60
CA ILE A 146 -23.41 2.69 3.73
C ILE A 146 -22.55 1.49 4.12
N MET A 147 -22.33 1.28 5.41
CA MET A 147 -21.58 0.11 5.89
C MET A 147 -22.20 -1.19 5.37
N ARG A 148 -23.50 -1.38 5.58
CA ARG A 148 -24.22 -2.57 5.15
C ARG A 148 -24.25 -2.73 3.64
N ASN A 149 -24.59 -1.68 2.91
CA ASN A 149 -24.90 -1.80 1.47
C ASN A 149 -23.69 -1.66 0.57
N VAL A 150 -22.58 -1.13 1.07
CA VAL A 150 -21.35 -0.93 0.30
C VAL A 150 -20.20 -1.75 0.88
N LEU A 151 -19.81 -1.51 2.13
CA LEU A 151 -18.62 -2.15 2.70
C LEU A 151 -18.80 -3.65 2.95
N GLU A 152 -20.02 -4.12 3.22
CA GLU A 152 -20.34 -5.55 3.41
C GLU A 152 -20.80 -6.24 2.12
N ASN A 153 -20.97 -5.51 1.02
CA ASN A 153 -21.46 -6.05 -0.22
C ASN A 153 -20.31 -6.64 -1.06
N PRO A 154 -20.30 -7.96 -1.33
CA PRO A 154 -19.24 -8.62 -2.09
C PRO A 154 -19.09 -8.10 -3.52
N ALA A 155 -20.13 -7.55 -4.13
CA ALA A 155 -20.03 -6.90 -5.44
C ALA A 155 -19.05 -5.70 -5.43
N TRP A 156 -18.90 -5.03 -4.29
CA TRP A 156 -17.96 -3.94 -4.10
C TRP A 156 -16.58 -4.43 -3.66
N TYR A 157 -16.47 -5.21 -2.58
CA TYR A 157 -15.17 -5.55 -2.03
C TYR A 157 -14.43 -6.64 -2.82
N THR A 158 -15.10 -7.39 -3.70
CA THR A 158 -14.45 -8.35 -4.61
C THR A 158 -14.12 -7.76 -5.97
N SER A 159 -14.43 -6.49 -6.23
CA SER A 159 -14.17 -5.87 -7.53
C SER A 159 -12.67 -5.70 -7.77
N TYR A 160 -12.25 -6.02 -9.00
CA TYR A 160 -10.87 -5.93 -9.44
C TYR A 160 -10.62 -4.64 -10.23
N THR A 161 -9.36 -4.22 -10.34
CA THR A 161 -8.99 -3.07 -11.17
C THR A 161 -9.50 -3.26 -12.60
N PRO A 162 -10.18 -2.24 -13.20
CA PRO A 162 -10.84 -2.37 -14.49
C PRO A 162 -9.86 -2.27 -15.67
N TYR A 163 -8.91 -3.19 -15.76
CA TYR A 163 -7.96 -3.24 -16.88
C TYR A 163 -8.65 -3.49 -18.22
N GLN A 164 -9.72 -4.27 -18.20
CA GLN A 164 -10.54 -4.57 -19.37
C GLN A 164 -11.89 -3.87 -19.22
N PRO A 165 -12.14 -2.77 -19.96
CA PRO A 165 -13.38 -2.00 -19.82
C PRO A 165 -14.62 -2.82 -20.17
N GLU A 166 -14.51 -3.78 -21.09
CA GLU A 166 -15.63 -4.59 -21.59
C GLU A 166 -16.31 -5.38 -20.46
N ILE A 167 -15.53 -5.90 -19.52
CA ILE A 167 -16.05 -6.69 -18.37
C ILE A 167 -16.22 -5.84 -17.10
N SER A 168 -15.93 -4.55 -17.17
CA SER A 168 -15.88 -3.66 -16.01
C SER A 168 -16.79 -2.45 -16.13
N GLN A 169 -17.79 -2.49 -17.02
CA GLN A 169 -18.60 -1.31 -17.37
C GLN A 169 -19.34 -0.72 -16.17
N GLY A 170 -19.86 -1.54 -15.25
CA GLY A 170 -20.50 -1.05 -14.03
C GLY A 170 -19.53 -0.29 -13.12
N ARG A 171 -18.28 -0.72 -13.02
CA ARG A 171 -17.23 0.02 -12.28
C ARG A 171 -16.85 1.32 -12.97
N LEU A 172 -16.76 1.34 -14.28
CA LEU A 172 -16.50 2.55 -15.05
C LEU A 172 -17.63 3.57 -14.90
N GLU A 173 -18.88 3.13 -14.86
CA GLU A 173 -20.03 3.99 -14.55
C GLU A 173 -19.92 4.58 -13.15
N SER A 174 -19.53 3.78 -12.15
CA SER A 174 -19.30 4.24 -10.77
C SER A 174 -18.17 5.28 -10.69
N LEU A 175 -17.06 5.07 -11.41
CA LEU A 175 -15.95 6.03 -11.47
C LEU A 175 -16.39 7.34 -12.12
N LEU A 176 -17.18 7.28 -13.18
CA LEU A 176 -17.72 8.47 -13.84
C LEU A 176 -18.67 9.24 -12.92
N ASN A 177 -19.54 8.52 -12.19
CA ASN A 177 -20.40 9.13 -11.18
C ASN A 177 -19.62 9.85 -10.09
N TYR A 178 -18.51 9.23 -9.60
CA TYR A 178 -17.62 9.88 -8.64
C TYR A 178 -17.04 11.18 -9.19
N GLN A 179 -16.53 11.19 -10.42
CA GLN A 179 -15.99 12.40 -11.07
C GLN A 179 -17.04 13.50 -11.14
N THR A 180 -18.26 13.17 -11.53
CA THR A 180 -19.38 14.11 -11.60
C THR A 180 -19.72 14.68 -10.21
N MET A 181 -19.76 13.84 -9.18
CA MET A 181 -20.02 14.24 -7.82
C MET A 181 -18.95 15.21 -7.28
N VAL A 182 -17.68 14.89 -7.45
CA VAL A 182 -16.56 15.73 -6.99
C VAL A 182 -16.57 17.08 -7.72
N LYS A 183 -16.78 17.08 -9.03
CA LYS A 183 -16.95 18.30 -9.81
C LYS A 183 -18.08 19.17 -9.26
N SER A 184 -19.22 18.59 -8.94
CA SER A 184 -20.38 19.32 -8.39
C SER A 184 -20.12 19.88 -6.99
N LEU A 185 -19.37 19.14 -6.15
CA LEU A 185 -19.04 19.57 -4.78
C LEU A 185 -17.98 20.67 -4.75
N THR A 186 -16.99 20.61 -5.63
CA THR A 186 -15.87 21.55 -5.64
C THR A 186 -16.09 22.79 -6.52
N GLY A 187 -17.03 22.72 -7.46
CA GLY A 187 -17.25 23.77 -8.47
C GLY A 187 -16.16 23.82 -9.54
N LEU A 188 -15.26 22.84 -9.59
CA LEU A 188 -14.25 22.74 -10.64
C LEU A 188 -14.85 22.16 -11.93
N ASP A 189 -14.26 22.51 -13.08
CA ASP A 189 -14.80 22.12 -14.38
C ASP A 189 -14.58 20.63 -14.69
N ILE A 190 -13.49 20.06 -14.21
CA ILE A 190 -13.06 18.69 -14.49
C ILE A 190 -12.59 18.03 -13.19
N SER A 191 -12.88 16.75 -13.06
CA SER A 191 -12.32 15.88 -12.04
C SER A 191 -11.91 14.56 -12.68
N ASN A 192 -10.80 13.95 -12.22
CA ASN A 192 -10.46 12.57 -12.54
C ASN A 192 -11.14 11.60 -11.55
N ALA A 193 -10.93 10.31 -11.74
CA ALA A 193 -11.28 9.30 -10.75
C ALA A 193 -10.40 9.47 -9.48
N SER A 194 -10.82 8.91 -8.35
CA SER A 194 -10.06 9.02 -7.10
C SER A 194 -8.66 8.43 -7.24
N LEU A 195 -7.69 9.09 -6.64
CA LEU A 195 -6.34 8.59 -6.44
C LEU A 195 -6.25 7.89 -5.07
N LEU A 196 -5.07 7.33 -4.73
CA LEU A 196 -4.89 6.57 -3.51
C LEU A 196 -5.21 7.38 -2.25
N ASP A 197 -4.62 8.59 -2.16
CA ASP A 197 -4.80 9.54 -1.06
C ASP A 197 -4.58 11.00 -1.52
N GLU A 198 -4.80 11.95 -0.63
CA GLU A 198 -4.63 13.38 -0.91
C GLU A 198 -3.18 13.74 -1.25
N SER A 199 -2.21 13.15 -0.58
CA SER A 199 -0.78 13.41 -0.82
C SER A 199 -0.35 12.90 -2.19
N THR A 200 -0.84 11.73 -2.60
CA THR A 200 -0.64 11.19 -3.95
C THR A 200 -1.32 12.08 -4.98
N ALA A 201 -2.53 12.56 -4.71
CA ALA A 201 -3.23 13.47 -5.62
C ALA A 201 -2.43 14.76 -5.85
N ALA A 202 -1.87 15.34 -4.80
CA ALA A 202 -1.01 16.50 -4.88
C ALA A 202 0.27 16.22 -5.70
N ALA A 203 0.87 15.04 -5.52
CA ALA A 203 2.06 14.63 -6.27
C ALA A 203 1.75 14.41 -7.76
N GLU A 204 0.61 13.82 -8.09
CA GLU A 204 0.17 13.67 -9.49
C GLU A 204 -0.16 15.04 -10.12
N ALA A 205 -0.73 15.98 -9.37
CA ALA A 205 -0.95 17.35 -9.81
C ALA A 205 0.41 18.06 -10.09
N MET A 206 1.42 17.83 -9.26
CA MET A 206 2.77 18.35 -9.50
C MET A 206 3.36 17.81 -10.82
N ILE A 207 3.21 16.52 -11.09
CA ILE A 207 3.66 15.92 -12.35
C ILE A 207 2.85 16.43 -13.54
N LEU A 208 1.55 16.61 -13.36
CA LEU A 208 0.69 17.22 -14.36
C LEU A 208 1.17 18.65 -14.70
N ALA A 209 1.50 19.45 -13.69
CA ALA A 209 2.06 20.80 -13.90
C ALA A 209 3.37 20.76 -14.70
N LEU A 210 4.29 19.84 -14.35
CA LEU A 210 5.54 19.66 -15.11
C LEU A 210 5.29 19.33 -16.58
N ASN A 211 4.35 18.42 -16.84
CA ASN A 211 4.05 17.95 -18.20
C ASN A 211 3.35 19.03 -19.04
N ASN A 212 2.57 19.91 -18.41
CA ASN A 212 1.84 20.96 -19.11
C ASN A 212 2.60 22.28 -19.24
N THR A 213 3.70 22.47 -18.51
CA THR A 213 4.49 23.68 -18.65
C THR A 213 5.17 23.73 -20.03
N LYS A 214 5.02 24.88 -20.73
CA LYS A 214 5.65 25.09 -22.04
C LYS A 214 7.15 25.35 -21.92
N ASP A 215 7.54 26.09 -20.91
CA ASP A 215 8.94 26.39 -20.63
C ASP A 215 9.56 25.32 -19.73
N LYS A 216 10.39 24.46 -20.33
CA LYS A 216 11.09 23.38 -19.63
C LYS A 216 12.11 23.83 -18.57
N LYS A 217 12.40 25.13 -18.47
CA LYS A 217 13.21 25.72 -17.40
C LYS A 217 12.42 25.89 -16.10
N ARG A 218 11.08 25.95 -16.19
CA ARG A 218 10.21 26.05 -15.03
C ARG A 218 10.13 24.70 -14.34
N LYS A 219 10.79 24.57 -13.21
CA LYS A 219 10.85 23.34 -12.42
C LYS A 219 10.60 23.55 -10.93
N VAL A 220 10.13 24.70 -10.54
CA VAL A 220 9.74 24.99 -9.15
C VAL A 220 8.28 24.66 -8.96
N PHE A 221 8.00 23.80 -8.00
CA PHE A 221 6.66 23.58 -7.49
C PHE A 221 6.57 24.20 -6.10
N LEU A 222 5.79 25.27 -6.01
CA LEU A 222 5.66 26.06 -4.80
C LEU A 222 4.54 25.49 -3.93
N VAL A 223 4.78 25.37 -2.64
CA VAL A 223 3.85 24.79 -1.68
C VAL A 223 3.64 25.75 -0.54
N ASP A 224 2.37 26.05 -0.22
CA ASP A 224 2.05 26.88 0.93
C ASP A 224 2.56 26.28 2.25
N GLU A 225 3.02 27.10 3.17
CA GLU A 225 3.58 26.65 4.45
C GLU A 225 2.57 25.90 5.32
N LYS A 226 1.26 26.13 5.10
CA LYS A 226 0.16 25.53 5.84
C LYS A 226 -0.40 24.24 5.20
N VAL A 227 0.28 23.71 4.19
CA VAL A 227 0.00 22.36 3.66
C VAL A 227 0.46 21.32 4.65
N LEU A 228 -0.32 20.24 4.80
CA LEU A 228 -0.02 19.14 5.70
C LEU A 228 1.37 18.55 5.45
N PRO A 229 2.17 18.29 6.50
CA PRO A 229 3.57 17.86 6.36
C PRO A 229 3.71 16.49 5.69
N GLN A 230 2.75 15.58 5.83
CA GLN A 230 2.74 14.31 5.10
C GLN A 230 2.64 14.53 3.58
N THR A 231 1.83 15.49 3.14
CA THR A 231 1.73 15.86 1.72
C THR A 231 3.04 16.44 1.21
N LEU A 232 3.63 17.36 1.95
CA LEU A 232 4.95 17.92 1.62
C LEU A 232 6.04 16.85 1.51
N SER A 233 6.02 15.86 2.42
CA SER A 233 6.97 14.73 2.40
C SER A 233 6.84 13.89 1.12
N VAL A 234 5.61 13.56 0.70
CA VAL A 234 5.35 12.81 -0.54
C VAL A 234 5.78 13.61 -1.77
N LEU A 235 5.48 14.92 -1.80
CA LEU A 235 5.91 15.82 -2.89
C LEU A 235 7.44 15.82 -3.03
N LYS A 236 8.17 16.03 -1.94
CA LYS A 236 9.65 16.02 -1.94
C LYS A 236 10.21 14.70 -2.42
N GLY A 237 9.67 13.57 -1.94
CA GLY A 237 10.10 12.24 -2.38
C GLY A 237 9.87 12.01 -3.87
N ARG A 238 8.70 12.38 -4.38
CA ARG A 238 8.34 12.22 -5.79
C ARG A 238 9.14 13.18 -6.69
N ALA A 239 9.39 14.39 -6.25
CA ALA A 239 10.10 15.43 -7.00
C ALA A 239 11.52 15.03 -7.39
N LEU A 240 12.21 14.25 -6.54
CA LEU A 240 13.59 13.81 -6.78
C LEU A 240 13.75 13.07 -8.11
N GLY A 241 12.81 12.19 -8.45
CA GLY A 241 12.86 11.40 -9.69
C GLY A 241 12.65 12.23 -10.97
N PHE A 242 12.08 13.43 -10.85
CA PHE A 242 11.73 14.31 -11.97
C PHE A 242 12.59 15.57 -12.06
N GLY A 243 13.50 15.76 -11.11
CA GLY A 243 14.32 16.98 -11.02
C GLY A 243 13.48 18.24 -10.78
N ILE A 244 12.43 18.12 -9.97
CA ILE A 244 11.56 19.22 -9.54
C ILE A 244 12.11 19.78 -8.24
N GLU A 245 12.17 21.10 -8.14
CA GLU A 245 12.48 21.82 -6.91
C GLU A 245 11.17 22.13 -6.16
N VAL A 246 10.96 21.51 -5.00
CA VAL A 246 9.80 21.80 -4.14
C VAL A 246 10.21 22.85 -3.12
N VAL A 247 9.58 24.03 -3.23
CA VAL A 247 9.82 25.17 -2.33
C VAL A 247 8.60 25.40 -1.47
N GLN A 248 8.79 25.44 -0.16
CA GLN A 248 7.72 25.78 0.80
C GLN A 248 7.90 27.23 1.24
N ALA A 249 6.84 28.02 1.17
CA ALA A 249 6.84 29.43 1.56
C ALA A 249 5.45 29.87 2.02
N PRO A 250 5.34 30.94 2.84
CA PRO A 250 4.08 31.60 3.09
C PRO A 250 3.56 32.26 1.80
N LEU A 251 2.40 31.84 1.31
CA LEU A 251 1.83 32.33 0.05
C LEU A 251 0.69 33.32 0.25
N HIS A 252 0.36 33.61 1.49
CA HIS A 252 -0.70 34.54 1.86
C HIS A 252 -0.25 35.40 3.04
N SER A 253 -0.43 36.72 2.93
CA SER A 253 -0.20 37.67 4.02
C SER A 253 -1.23 38.79 3.95
N ASP A 254 -1.91 39.04 5.06
CA ASP A 254 -2.87 40.14 5.22
C ASP A 254 -3.94 40.20 4.11
N GLY A 255 -4.47 39.06 3.69
CA GLY A 255 -5.50 38.97 2.63
C GLY A 255 -4.95 39.17 1.21
N LYS A 256 -3.63 39.13 1.02
CA LYS A 256 -2.98 39.31 -0.28
C LYS A 256 -2.11 38.12 -0.68
N SER A 257 -1.92 37.97 -1.98
CA SER A 257 -0.94 37.04 -2.53
C SER A 257 0.49 37.43 -2.07
N ALA A 258 1.27 36.46 -1.65
CA ALA A 258 2.65 36.64 -1.25
C ALA A 258 3.59 35.76 -2.10
N LEU A 259 3.44 35.84 -3.43
CA LEU A 259 4.27 35.08 -4.36
C LEU A 259 5.74 35.55 -4.32
N PRO A 260 6.74 34.68 -4.03
CA PRO A 260 8.15 35.07 -4.01
C PRO A 260 8.60 35.63 -5.37
N ALA A 261 9.09 36.85 -5.37
CA ALA A 261 9.42 37.59 -6.61
C ALA A 261 10.56 36.95 -7.41
N ASP A 262 11.51 36.32 -6.72
CA ASP A 262 12.69 35.64 -7.30
C ASP A 262 12.35 34.28 -7.91
N LEU A 263 11.15 33.74 -7.68
CA LEU A 263 10.73 32.46 -8.21
C LEU A 263 9.70 32.56 -9.35
N LYS A 264 9.12 33.72 -9.59
CA LYS A 264 7.96 33.92 -10.51
C LYS A 264 8.14 33.28 -11.90
N ASP A 265 9.29 33.46 -12.51
CA ASP A 265 9.62 32.93 -13.83
C ASP A 265 10.01 31.44 -13.83
N ARG A 266 10.22 30.85 -12.65
CA ARG A 266 10.60 29.45 -12.47
C ARG A 266 9.46 28.54 -12.03
N ILE A 267 8.35 29.12 -11.57
CA ILE A 267 7.20 28.38 -11.03
C ILE A 267 6.44 27.68 -12.17
N MET A 268 6.28 26.38 -12.07
CA MET A 268 5.41 25.58 -12.94
C MET A 268 4.04 25.36 -12.35
N GLY A 269 3.93 25.35 -11.02
CA GLY A 269 2.68 25.16 -10.31
C GLY A 269 2.79 25.50 -8.84
N VAL A 270 1.64 25.67 -8.22
CA VAL A 270 1.48 26.02 -6.80
C VAL A 270 0.48 25.07 -6.15
N LEU A 271 0.77 24.61 -4.96
CA LEU A 271 -0.16 23.86 -4.11
C LEU A 271 -0.58 24.70 -2.91
N VAL A 272 -1.87 24.82 -2.75
CA VAL A 272 -2.50 25.40 -1.56
C VAL A 272 -3.46 24.40 -0.94
N GLN A 273 -3.84 24.60 0.33
CA GLN A 273 -4.77 23.74 1.04
C GLN A 273 -5.94 24.54 1.59
N TYR A 274 -7.13 23.96 1.53
CA TYR A 274 -8.36 24.60 1.98
C TYR A 274 -9.33 23.57 2.58
N PRO A 275 -9.68 23.64 3.88
CA PRO A 275 -8.99 24.44 4.90
C PRO A 275 -7.51 24.07 5.03
N ASP A 276 -6.70 24.99 5.54
CA ASP A 276 -5.29 24.72 5.79
C ASP A 276 -5.06 23.82 7.01
N MET A 277 -3.80 23.53 7.33
CA MET A 277 -3.39 22.68 8.44
C MET A 277 -3.90 23.18 9.81
N ASP A 278 -4.10 24.46 9.97
CA ASP A 278 -4.61 25.11 11.19
C ASP A 278 -6.15 25.29 11.17
N GLY A 279 -6.80 24.87 10.10
CA GLY A 279 -8.24 25.02 9.89
C GLY A 279 -8.65 26.40 9.39
N SER A 280 -7.71 27.20 8.91
CA SER A 280 -8.01 28.55 8.37
C SER A 280 -8.61 28.45 6.97
N LEU A 281 -9.48 29.40 6.65
CA LEU A 281 -10.12 29.54 5.35
C LEU A 281 -9.51 30.77 4.65
N VAL A 282 -8.67 30.53 3.67
CA VAL A 282 -7.95 31.57 2.92
C VAL A 282 -8.57 31.73 1.53
N ASP A 283 -8.81 32.97 1.09
CA ASP A 283 -9.18 33.24 -0.30
C ASP A 283 -7.92 33.16 -1.19
N TRP A 284 -7.80 32.07 -1.92
CA TRP A 284 -6.70 31.81 -2.84
C TRP A 284 -6.89 32.41 -4.23
N ALA A 285 -8.04 33.11 -4.52
CA ALA A 285 -8.31 33.66 -5.85
C ALA A 285 -7.27 34.69 -6.30
N PRO A 286 -6.76 35.60 -5.45
CA PRO A 286 -5.71 36.55 -5.83
C PRO A 286 -4.42 35.84 -6.25
N LEU A 287 -3.96 34.85 -5.45
CA LEU A 287 -2.78 34.08 -5.77
C LEU A 287 -2.94 33.27 -7.07
N ALA A 288 -4.09 32.61 -7.23
CA ALA A 288 -4.38 31.83 -8.43
C ALA A 288 -4.37 32.69 -9.70
N LYS A 289 -4.90 33.92 -9.61
CA LYS A 289 -4.85 34.84 -10.72
C LYS A 289 -3.41 35.24 -11.09
N GLU A 290 -2.60 35.60 -10.09
CA GLU A 290 -1.19 35.96 -10.29
C GLU A 290 -0.39 34.82 -10.90
N VAL A 291 -0.46 33.60 -10.32
CA VAL A 291 0.25 32.42 -10.81
C VAL A 291 -0.14 32.07 -12.26
N LYS A 292 -1.43 32.16 -12.59
CA LYS A 292 -1.91 31.91 -13.96
C LYS A 292 -1.41 32.95 -14.96
N GLN A 293 -1.31 34.21 -14.56
CA GLN A 293 -0.76 35.29 -15.40
C GLN A 293 0.71 35.02 -15.74
N GLU A 294 1.46 34.45 -14.79
CA GLU A 294 2.85 34.01 -14.99
C GLU A 294 2.96 32.67 -15.74
N GLY A 295 1.84 32.03 -16.08
CA GLY A 295 1.81 30.76 -16.83
C GLY A 295 2.00 29.50 -15.98
N GLY A 296 1.88 29.60 -14.66
CA GLY A 296 1.82 28.47 -13.74
C GLY A 296 0.41 27.91 -13.56
N LEU A 297 0.31 26.74 -12.93
CA LEU A 297 -0.95 26.09 -12.53
C LEU A 297 -1.16 26.21 -11.01
N VAL A 298 -2.42 26.16 -10.58
CA VAL A 298 -2.79 26.17 -9.14
C VAL A 298 -3.78 25.04 -8.90
#